data_0955890c551f553d98d31f9807adee26
#
_entry.id   0955890c551f553d98d31f9807adee26
#
_cell.length_a   1.000
_cell.length_b   1.000
_cell.length_c   1.000
_cell.angle_alpha   90.00
_cell.angle_beta   90.00
_cell.angle_gamma   90.00
#
_symmetry.space_group_name_H-M   'P 1'
#
loop_
_entity.id
_entity.type
_entity.pdbx_description
1 polymer ?
#
loop_
_entity_poly.entity_id
_entity_poly.type
_entity_poly.pdbx_seq_one_letter_code
_entity_poly.pdbx_strand_id
1 'polypeptide(L)'
;YLGYMKSIFIGGSLMAAGYLTIALPGEYTAYISMGLIIIGNGFFKPNISTLLGNMYNREDLRPLKDNAYNIFYMGINIGAFFCNFIAAILRNQIGWQAAFSAAGIGLIIGMIALAFSLKHVKEYDVKRPMQPGDMPTSKILGSVFAPMIVFAALGWIIPGNIFGSDSSDAFILACVPVIFFYVTLWRKEKGEDKKGIGALLFIFAVSIIFWTIYNQNSTGLTIWAESHTDRSIPQFMEGPADAVYTLQNLETKPQQVDSMDSYMRVVTDDSGHAIKTMGPDPYFANMPQDQWPANGVAKVGNTELFQSINPFFIVAFTPLLILFFAWRVKRGKPISTASKFAWALVIAGLSALVMVFAVMSVPSIYTHKTSSMWLFLTYGIFTVSEICLSPIGLSFVSKLAPQRLTALMMGGWFISTSLGGKVAGVMASSWDSMHDKRIFFGVIAVAAILGGLLIFSRVKSLDKIVKDKTGSAV
;
A
#
# COMPACT_ATOMS: atom_id res chain seq x y z
N TYR A 1 -8.68 10.49 -22.71
CA TYR A 1 -9.33 10.34 -24.01
C TYR A 1 -10.79 9.90 -23.89
N LEU A 2 -11.13 9.01 -22.94
CA LEU A 2 -12.51 8.55 -22.71
C LEU A 2 -13.36 9.55 -21.89
N GLY A 3 -12.72 10.46 -21.16
CA GLY A 3 -13.31 11.28 -20.10
C GLY A 3 -13.21 10.61 -18.74
N TYR A 4 -13.14 11.43 -17.70
CA TYR A 4 -12.93 10.91 -16.33
C TYR A 4 -14.10 10.05 -15.86
N MET A 5 -15.33 10.52 -16.08
CA MET A 5 -16.55 9.81 -15.65
C MET A 5 -16.68 8.44 -16.31
N LYS A 6 -16.51 8.36 -17.64
CA LYS A 6 -16.56 7.07 -18.35
C LYS A 6 -15.49 6.11 -17.83
N SER A 7 -14.27 6.61 -17.61
CA SER A 7 -13.18 5.80 -17.08
C SER A 7 -13.48 5.29 -15.67
N ILE A 8 -14.07 6.11 -14.80
CA ILE A 8 -14.46 5.70 -13.44
C ILE A 8 -15.52 4.59 -13.51
N PHE A 9 -16.57 4.74 -14.33
CA PHE A 9 -17.61 3.72 -14.44
C PHE A 9 -17.09 2.42 -15.05
N ILE A 10 -16.27 2.47 -16.10
CA ILE A 10 -15.61 1.28 -16.67
C ILE A 10 -14.74 0.61 -15.62
N GLY A 11 -13.89 1.38 -14.96
CA GLY A 11 -12.99 0.86 -13.93
C GLY A 11 -13.72 0.25 -12.74
N GLY A 12 -14.74 0.93 -12.23
CA GLY A 12 -15.57 0.44 -11.14
C GLY A 12 -16.34 -0.83 -11.50
N SER A 13 -16.87 -0.91 -12.72
CA SER A 13 -17.56 -2.12 -13.21
C SER A 13 -16.61 -3.31 -13.35
N LEU A 14 -15.41 -3.10 -13.88
CA LEU A 14 -14.39 -4.15 -13.99
C LEU A 14 -13.95 -4.64 -12.61
N MET A 15 -13.70 -3.72 -11.67
CA MET A 15 -13.34 -4.09 -10.29
C MET A 15 -14.48 -4.83 -9.59
N ALA A 16 -15.72 -4.38 -9.71
CA ALA A 16 -16.89 -5.05 -9.14
C ALA A 16 -17.06 -6.47 -9.71
N ALA A 17 -16.96 -6.61 -11.02
CA ALA A 17 -16.98 -7.93 -11.69
C ALA A 17 -15.83 -8.81 -11.16
N GLY A 18 -14.62 -8.28 -11.01
CA GLY A 18 -13.48 -9.01 -10.46
C GLY A 18 -13.74 -9.50 -9.03
N TYR A 19 -14.21 -8.64 -8.12
CA TYR A 19 -14.53 -9.04 -6.74
C TYR A 19 -15.69 -10.06 -6.65
N LEU A 20 -16.65 -10.01 -7.55
CA LEU A 20 -17.70 -11.03 -7.62
C LEU A 20 -17.19 -12.34 -8.24
N THR A 21 -16.27 -12.28 -9.18
CA THR A 21 -15.67 -13.46 -9.82
C THR A 21 -14.75 -14.22 -8.85
N ILE A 22 -13.97 -13.54 -8.01
CA ILE A 22 -13.09 -14.21 -7.03
C ILE A 22 -13.88 -14.99 -5.96
N ALA A 23 -15.15 -14.64 -5.76
CA ALA A 23 -16.05 -15.39 -4.88
C ALA A 23 -16.49 -16.74 -5.47
N LEU A 24 -16.28 -16.96 -6.76
CA LEU A 24 -16.59 -18.24 -7.42
C LEU A 24 -15.44 -19.24 -7.24
N PRO A 25 -15.73 -20.54 -7.07
CA PRO A 25 -14.69 -21.54 -6.94
C PRO A 25 -13.91 -21.73 -8.26
N GLY A 26 -12.61 -22.00 -8.18
CA GLY A 26 -11.76 -22.36 -9.30
C GLY A 26 -10.47 -21.52 -9.38
N GLU A 27 -9.40 -22.14 -9.81
CA GLU A 27 -8.09 -21.51 -9.94
C GLU A 27 -8.10 -20.43 -11.04
N TYR A 28 -8.70 -20.71 -12.20
CA TYR A 28 -8.80 -19.75 -13.30
C TYR A 28 -9.67 -18.55 -12.95
N THR A 29 -10.69 -18.71 -12.11
CA THR A 29 -11.53 -17.58 -11.65
C THR A 29 -10.73 -16.59 -10.83
N ALA A 30 -9.77 -17.06 -10.02
CA ALA A 30 -8.88 -16.20 -9.26
C ALA A 30 -7.97 -15.35 -10.18
N TYR A 31 -7.35 -15.95 -11.21
CA TYR A 31 -6.51 -15.20 -12.16
C TYR A 31 -7.30 -14.19 -12.99
N ILE A 32 -8.49 -14.59 -13.50
CA ILE A 32 -9.39 -13.68 -14.23
C ILE A 32 -9.82 -12.51 -13.34
N SER A 33 -10.21 -12.79 -12.11
CA SER A 33 -10.59 -11.81 -11.12
C SER A 33 -9.46 -10.79 -10.87
N MET A 34 -8.25 -11.25 -10.63
CA MET A 34 -7.09 -10.38 -10.43
C MET A 34 -6.85 -9.48 -11.65
N GLY A 35 -6.95 -10.03 -12.87
CA GLY A 35 -6.83 -9.28 -14.11
C GLY A 35 -7.88 -8.16 -14.21
N LEU A 36 -9.14 -8.47 -13.90
CA LEU A 36 -10.24 -7.50 -13.92
C LEU A 36 -10.03 -6.38 -12.88
N ILE A 37 -9.59 -6.75 -11.65
CA ILE A 37 -9.32 -5.79 -10.58
C ILE A 37 -8.15 -4.87 -10.95
N ILE A 38 -7.05 -5.41 -11.50
CA ILE A 38 -5.87 -4.64 -11.90
C ILE A 38 -6.24 -3.62 -12.98
N ILE A 39 -6.89 -4.05 -14.06
CA ILE A 39 -7.31 -3.19 -15.16
C ILE A 39 -8.30 -2.14 -14.64
N GLY A 40 -9.30 -2.57 -13.87
CA GLY A 40 -10.32 -1.70 -13.30
C GLY A 40 -9.73 -0.61 -12.40
N ASN A 41 -8.77 -0.97 -11.54
CA ASN A 41 -8.09 -0.04 -10.65
C ASN A 41 -7.30 1.04 -11.41
N GLY A 42 -6.65 0.67 -12.52
CA GLY A 42 -5.96 1.60 -13.42
C GLY A 42 -6.90 2.64 -14.04
N PHE A 43 -8.14 2.27 -14.37
CA PHE A 43 -9.17 3.20 -14.86
C PHE A 43 -9.83 4.01 -13.72
N PHE A 44 -9.95 3.46 -12.53
CA PHE A 44 -10.73 4.06 -11.44
C PHE A 44 -9.94 5.11 -10.65
N LYS A 45 -8.84 4.70 -10.00
CA LYS A 45 -8.12 5.54 -9.02
C LYS A 45 -7.59 6.87 -9.57
N PRO A 46 -6.89 6.91 -10.71
CA PRO A 46 -6.35 8.18 -11.21
C PRO A 46 -7.45 9.17 -11.60
N ASN A 47 -8.55 8.65 -12.15
CA ASN A 47 -9.61 9.48 -12.71
C ASN A 47 -10.49 10.12 -11.64
N ILE A 48 -10.77 9.42 -10.52
CA ILE A 48 -11.57 9.99 -9.43
C ILE A 48 -10.84 11.14 -8.71
N SER A 49 -9.55 10.97 -8.45
CA SER A 49 -8.73 12.03 -7.83
C SER A 49 -8.52 13.23 -8.77
N THR A 50 -8.40 12.99 -10.07
CA THR A 50 -8.30 14.08 -11.06
C THR A 50 -9.60 14.84 -11.20
N LEU A 51 -10.74 14.14 -11.22
CA LEU A 51 -12.07 14.77 -11.25
C LEU A 51 -12.27 15.69 -10.05
N LEU A 52 -11.95 15.22 -8.84
CA LEU A 52 -11.95 16.03 -7.63
C LEU A 52 -11.06 17.29 -7.79
N GLY A 53 -9.84 17.12 -8.29
CA GLY A 53 -8.92 18.22 -8.54
C GLY A 53 -9.48 19.27 -9.51
N ASN A 54 -10.22 18.83 -10.55
CA ASN A 54 -10.85 19.72 -11.51
C ASN A 54 -12.01 20.52 -10.91
N MET A 55 -12.82 19.91 -10.03
CA MET A 55 -13.90 20.59 -9.31
C MET A 55 -13.39 21.80 -8.52
N TYR A 56 -12.20 21.68 -7.95
CA TYR A 56 -11.57 22.73 -7.13
C TYR A 56 -10.55 23.58 -7.91
N ASN A 57 -10.58 23.60 -9.24
CA ASN A 57 -9.78 24.52 -10.05
C ASN A 57 -10.46 25.87 -10.28
N ARG A 58 -11.75 26.04 -9.96
CA ARG A 58 -12.45 27.34 -10.00
C ARG A 58 -11.79 28.31 -9.03
N GLU A 59 -11.78 29.61 -9.38
CA GLU A 59 -11.12 30.64 -8.57
C GLU A 59 -11.66 30.73 -7.15
N ASP A 60 -12.98 30.60 -6.99
CA ASP A 60 -13.68 30.64 -5.70
C ASP A 60 -13.41 29.40 -4.83
N LEU A 61 -13.17 28.23 -5.43
CA LEU A 61 -12.93 26.96 -4.73
C LEU A 61 -11.44 26.60 -4.59
N ARG A 62 -10.58 27.21 -5.38
CA ARG A 62 -9.14 26.91 -5.41
C ARG A 62 -8.45 26.98 -4.04
N PRO A 63 -8.79 27.95 -3.15
CA PRO A 63 -8.23 27.97 -1.79
C PRO A 63 -8.66 26.78 -0.92
N LEU A 64 -9.74 26.11 -1.25
CA LEU A 64 -10.28 24.96 -0.51
C LEU A 64 -9.80 23.61 -1.05
N LYS A 65 -9.00 23.61 -2.13
CA LYS A 65 -8.56 22.40 -2.83
C LYS A 65 -7.82 21.42 -1.91
N ASP A 66 -6.90 21.91 -1.09
CA ASP A 66 -6.15 21.07 -0.16
C ASP A 66 -7.06 20.45 0.90
N ASN A 67 -8.05 21.18 1.39
CA ASN A 67 -9.05 20.68 2.33
C ASN A 67 -9.93 19.60 1.69
N ALA A 68 -10.30 19.78 0.42
CA ALA A 68 -11.07 18.79 -0.32
C ALA A 68 -10.31 17.46 -0.47
N TYR A 69 -9.04 17.53 -0.80
CA TYR A 69 -8.19 16.33 -0.86
C TYR A 69 -8.02 15.67 0.51
N ASN A 70 -7.89 16.45 1.58
CA ASN A 70 -7.83 15.91 2.94
C ASN A 70 -9.12 15.17 3.31
N ILE A 71 -10.30 15.74 3.01
CA ILE A 71 -11.61 15.09 3.24
C ILE A 71 -11.73 13.81 2.41
N PHE A 72 -11.33 13.87 1.14
CA PHE A 72 -11.33 12.69 0.26
C PHE A 72 -10.43 11.58 0.80
N TYR A 73 -9.22 11.92 1.26
CA TYR A 73 -8.29 10.99 1.87
C TYR A 73 -8.82 10.40 3.18
N MET A 74 -9.46 11.22 4.03
CA MET A 74 -10.14 10.73 5.23
C MET A 74 -11.27 9.76 4.89
N GLY A 75 -12.08 10.05 3.85
CA GLY A 75 -13.13 9.15 3.38
C GLY A 75 -12.61 7.78 2.97
N ILE A 76 -11.49 7.74 2.25
CA ILE A 76 -10.80 6.49 1.88
C ILE A 76 -10.41 5.71 3.16
N ASN A 77 -9.82 6.38 4.14
CA ASN A 77 -9.34 5.72 5.36
C ASN A 77 -10.46 5.30 6.31
N ILE A 78 -11.57 6.04 6.37
CA ILE A 78 -12.78 5.60 7.08
C ILE A 78 -13.30 4.30 6.43
N GLY A 79 -13.38 4.26 5.10
CA GLY A 79 -13.74 3.04 4.38
C GLY A 79 -12.78 1.88 4.66
N ALA A 80 -11.47 2.13 4.64
CA ALA A 80 -10.44 1.14 4.92
C ALA A 80 -10.51 0.62 6.37
N PHE A 81 -10.86 1.48 7.32
CA PHE A 81 -11.07 1.07 8.71
C PHE A 81 -12.21 0.06 8.85
N PHE A 82 -13.38 0.39 8.30
CA PHE A 82 -14.57 -0.46 8.44
C PHE A 82 -14.55 -1.71 7.57
N CYS A 83 -13.88 -1.70 6.41
CA CYS A 83 -13.90 -2.83 5.49
C CYS A 83 -13.31 -4.10 6.10
N ASN A 84 -12.29 -3.99 6.96
CA ASN A 84 -11.67 -5.14 7.61
C ASN A 84 -12.59 -5.77 8.66
N PHE A 85 -13.39 -4.96 9.40
CA PHE A 85 -14.41 -5.47 10.31
C PHE A 85 -15.51 -6.20 9.55
N ILE A 86 -16.01 -5.61 8.46
CA ILE A 86 -17.03 -6.24 7.61
C ILE A 86 -16.48 -7.55 7.01
N ALA A 87 -15.24 -7.55 6.53
CA ALA A 87 -14.59 -8.75 6.00
C ALA A 87 -14.45 -9.84 7.05
N ALA A 88 -14.01 -9.49 8.28
CA ALA A 88 -13.87 -10.45 9.38
C ALA A 88 -15.23 -11.05 9.78
N ILE A 89 -16.27 -10.24 9.93
CA ILE A 89 -17.64 -10.69 10.24
C ILE A 89 -18.13 -11.65 9.17
N LEU A 90 -18.07 -11.27 7.90
CA LEU A 90 -18.59 -12.09 6.80
C LEU A 90 -17.79 -13.38 6.64
N ARG A 91 -16.45 -13.32 6.80
CA ARG A 91 -15.61 -14.50 6.77
C ARG A 91 -16.00 -15.51 7.86
N ASN A 92 -16.18 -15.04 9.10
CA ASN A 92 -16.49 -15.89 10.24
C ASN A 92 -17.90 -16.49 10.18
N GLN A 93 -18.87 -15.74 9.61
CA GLN A 93 -20.26 -16.17 9.56
C GLN A 93 -20.63 -16.98 8.31
N ILE A 94 -20.04 -16.63 7.17
CA ILE A 94 -20.47 -17.14 5.85
C ILE A 94 -19.29 -17.75 5.09
N GLY A 95 -18.09 -17.12 5.19
CA GLY A 95 -16.88 -17.55 4.49
C GLY A 95 -16.27 -16.45 3.61
N TRP A 96 -15.13 -16.77 2.99
CA TRP A 96 -14.36 -15.85 2.17
C TRP A 96 -15.12 -15.30 0.96
N GLN A 97 -15.99 -16.12 0.37
CA GLN A 97 -16.81 -15.74 -0.79
C GLN A 97 -17.70 -14.54 -0.46
N ALA A 98 -18.31 -14.51 0.74
CA ALA A 98 -19.14 -13.40 1.18
C ALA A 98 -18.32 -12.13 1.41
N ALA A 99 -17.12 -12.23 1.98
CA ALA A 99 -16.22 -11.09 2.20
C ALA A 99 -15.81 -10.42 0.87
N PHE A 100 -15.42 -11.20 -0.14
CA PHE A 100 -15.09 -10.67 -1.46
C PHE A 100 -16.32 -10.11 -2.20
N SER A 101 -17.46 -10.79 -2.12
CA SER A 101 -18.71 -10.31 -2.73
C SER A 101 -19.14 -8.96 -2.15
N ALA A 102 -18.95 -8.75 -0.85
CA ALA A 102 -19.26 -7.47 -0.20
C ALA A 102 -18.43 -6.30 -0.77
N ALA A 103 -17.16 -6.53 -1.12
CA ALA A 103 -16.34 -5.51 -1.79
C ALA A 103 -16.90 -5.15 -3.17
N GLY A 104 -17.32 -6.15 -3.97
CA GLY A 104 -17.96 -5.94 -5.26
C GLY A 104 -19.28 -5.17 -5.15
N ILE A 105 -20.13 -5.55 -4.20
CA ILE A 105 -21.40 -4.85 -3.92
C ILE A 105 -21.14 -3.41 -3.45
N GLY A 106 -20.17 -3.20 -2.57
CA GLY A 106 -19.77 -1.86 -2.11
C GLY A 106 -19.36 -0.95 -3.26
N LEU A 107 -18.60 -1.47 -4.25
CA LEU A 107 -18.26 -0.72 -5.47
C LEU A 107 -19.49 -0.37 -6.29
N ILE A 108 -20.43 -1.30 -6.46
CA ILE A 108 -21.69 -1.04 -7.19
C ILE A 108 -22.48 0.06 -6.49
N ILE A 109 -22.61 0.01 -5.16
CA ILE A 109 -23.28 1.07 -4.37
C ILE A 109 -22.57 2.41 -4.57
N GLY A 110 -21.22 2.43 -4.53
CA GLY A 110 -20.45 3.64 -4.77
C GLY A 110 -20.67 4.23 -6.17
N MET A 111 -20.73 3.37 -7.21
CA MET A 111 -21.04 3.80 -8.58
C MET A 111 -22.45 4.32 -8.74
N ILE A 112 -23.43 3.72 -8.06
CA ILE A 112 -24.81 4.20 -8.04
C ILE A 112 -24.86 5.58 -7.37
N ALA A 113 -24.22 5.77 -6.23
CA ALA A 113 -24.13 7.07 -5.56
C ALA A 113 -23.48 8.14 -6.45
N LEU A 114 -22.41 7.77 -7.18
CA LEU A 114 -21.78 8.64 -8.16
C LEU A 114 -22.74 8.97 -9.32
N ALA A 115 -23.53 8.01 -9.79
CA ALA A 115 -24.52 8.23 -10.85
C ALA A 115 -25.59 9.23 -10.42
N PHE A 116 -26.09 9.19 -9.19
CA PHE A 116 -27.00 10.21 -8.65
C PHE A 116 -26.36 11.60 -8.52
N SER A 117 -25.02 11.63 -8.36
CA SER A 117 -24.24 12.86 -8.25
C SER A 117 -23.82 13.45 -9.61
N LEU A 118 -24.13 12.77 -10.73
CA LEU A 118 -23.67 13.16 -12.08
C LEU A 118 -23.99 14.61 -12.43
N LYS A 119 -25.19 15.10 -12.04
CA LYS A 119 -25.61 16.48 -12.29
C LYS A 119 -24.66 17.53 -11.69
N HIS A 120 -23.94 17.20 -10.62
CA HIS A 120 -23.00 18.10 -9.94
C HIS A 120 -21.56 17.98 -10.42
N VAL A 121 -21.18 16.85 -11.02
CA VAL A 121 -19.78 16.57 -11.40
C VAL A 121 -19.55 16.56 -12.91
N LYS A 122 -20.58 16.45 -13.73
CA LYS A 122 -20.49 16.35 -15.19
C LYS A 122 -19.79 17.56 -15.83
N GLU A 123 -19.97 18.75 -15.32
CA GLU A 123 -19.34 19.97 -15.84
C GLU A 123 -17.81 19.98 -15.66
N TYR A 124 -17.31 19.19 -14.70
CA TYR A 124 -15.87 19.04 -14.40
C TYR A 124 -15.21 17.86 -15.15
N ASP A 125 -15.98 17.08 -15.90
CA ASP A 125 -15.51 16.02 -16.79
C ASP A 125 -14.96 16.60 -18.11
N VAL A 126 -14.06 17.59 -17.98
CA VAL A 126 -13.51 18.31 -19.09
C VAL A 126 -12.44 17.45 -19.78
N LYS A 127 -12.71 17.07 -21.03
CA LYS A 127 -11.68 16.51 -21.91
C LYS A 127 -10.69 17.60 -22.25
N ARG A 128 -9.48 17.48 -21.75
CA ARG A 128 -8.41 18.42 -22.13
C ARG A 128 -8.04 18.18 -23.58
N PRO A 129 -8.16 19.18 -24.47
CA PRO A 129 -7.67 19.07 -25.82
C PRO A 129 -6.16 18.85 -25.83
N MET A 130 -5.64 18.04 -26.74
CA MET A 130 -4.20 17.85 -26.93
C MET A 130 -3.57 19.20 -27.25
N GLN A 131 -2.55 19.57 -26.48
CA GLN A 131 -1.78 20.78 -26.73
C GLN A 131 -0.58 20.48 -27.65
N PRO A 132 -0.07 21.47 -28.39
CA PRO A 132 1.18 21.34 -29.13
C PRO A 132 2.31 20.90 -28.19
N GLY A 133 2.92 19.73 -28.47
CA GLY A 133 3.95 19.13 -27.62
C GLY A 133 3.49 18.01 -26.69
N ASP A 134 2.18 17.76 -26.58
CA ASP A 134 1.68 16.57 -25.87
C ASP A 134 2.08 15.30 -26.63
N MET A 135 2.47 14.28 -25.88
CA MET A 135 2.83 13.00 -26.49
C MET A 135 1.56 12.24 -26.88
N PRO A 136 1.36 11.89 -28.17
CA PRO A 136 0.17 11.15 -28.59
C PRO A 136 0.14 9.76 -27.95
N THR A 137 -1.08 9.27 -27.67
CA THR A 137 -1.28 7.96 -27.01
C THR A 137 -0.62 6.82 -27.75
N SER A 138 -0.67 6.83 -29.10
CA SER A 138 -0.01 5.82 -29.93
C SER A 138 1.51 5.76 -29.68
N LYS A 139 2.13 6.93 -29.47
CA LYS A 139 3.56 7.00 -29.15
C LYS A 139 3.86 6.48 -27.74
N ILE A 140 3.01 6.77 -26.75
CA ILE A 140 3.14 6.20 -25.40
C ILE A 140 2.96 4.68 -25.45
N LEU A 141 1.93 4.19 -26.12
CA LEU A 141 1.69 2.76 -26.30
C LEU A 141 2.88 2.06 -27.00
N GLY A 142 3.37 2.63 -28.10
CA GLY A 142 4.48 2.05 -28.84
C GLY A 142 5.84 2.14 -28.15
N SER A 143 6.13 3.23 -27.44
CA SER A 143 7.45 3.46 -26.82
C SER A 143 7.56 2.98 -25.36
N VAL A 144 6.44 2.72 -24.69
CA VAL A 144 6.42 2.26 -23.30
C VAL A 144 5.81 0.87 -23.20
N PHE A 145 4.52 0.70 -23.59
CA PHE A 145 3.82 -0.55 -23.36
C PHE A 145 4.32 -1.70 -24.23
N ALA A 146 4.65 -1.47 -25.52
CA ALA A 146 5.14 -2.55 -26.35
C ALA A 146 6.50 -3.10 -25.87
N PRO A 147 7.53 -2.28 -25.59
CA PRO A 147 8.76 -2.78 -24.96
C PRO A 147 8.52 -3.41 -23.60
N MET A 148 7.63 -2.85 -22.77
CA MET A 148 7.28 -3.41 -21.47
C MET A 148 6.75 -4.85 -21.59
N ILE A 149 5.85 -5.13 -22.53
CA ILE A 149 5.32 -6.48 -22.77
C ILE A 149 6.42 -7.42 -23.25
N VAL A 150 7.30 -6.97 -24.16
CA VAL A 150 8.41 -7.79 -24.66
C VAL A 150 9.36 -8.15 -23.49
N PHE A 151 9.73 -7.18 -22.69
CA PHE A 151 10.62 -7.42 -21.54
C PHE A 151 9.95 -8.28 -20.45
N ALA A 152 8.64 -8.13 -20.25
CA ALA A 152 7.88 -9.01 -19.37
C ALA A 152 7.91 -10.47 -19.86
N ALA A 153 7.69 -10.69 -21.14
CA ALA A 153 7.74 -12.01 -21.75
C ALA A 153 9.16 -12.62 -21.64
N LEU A 154 10.20 -11.82 -21.90
CA LEU A 154 11.58 -12.24 -21.69
C LEU A 154 11.83 -12.65 -20.23
N GLY A 155 11.40 -11.84 -19.27
CA GLY A 155 11.54 -12.15 -17.85
C GLY A 155 10.82 -13.43 -17.42
N TRP A 156 9.67 -13.69 -18.04
CA TRP A 156 8.93 -14.93 -17.78
C TRP A 156 9.63 -16.19 -18.29
N ILE A 157 10.42 -16.08 -19.36
CA ILE A 157 11.09 -17.22 -20.03
C ILE A 157 12.50 -17.45 -19.48
N ILE A 158 13.09 -16.48 -18.80
CA ILE A 158 14.46 -16.61 -18.26
C ILE A 158 14.49 -17.74 -17.21
N PRO A 159 15.31 -18.79 -17.40
CA PRO A 159 15.39 -19.85 -16.40
C PRO A 159 16.13 -19.38 -15.14
N GLY A 160 15.73 -19.89 -14.00
CA GLY A 160 16.46 -19.72 -12.74
C GLY A 160 15.81 -18.82 -11.69
N ASN A 161 14.67 -18.20 -11.98
CA ASN A 161 13.91 -17.37 -11.01
C ASN A 161 14.79 -16.40 -10.23
N ILE A 162 15.45 -15.46 -10.93
CA ILE A 162 16.46 -14.53 -10.39
C ILE A 162 15.92 -13.75 -9.18
N PHE A 163 14.63 -13.32 -9.25
CA PHE A 163 13.94 -12.59 -8.19
C PHE A 163 12.86 -13.44 -7.49
N GLY A 164 13.05 -14.75 -7.43
CA GLY A 164 12.24 -15.67 -6.63
C GLY A 164 11.03 -16.29 -7.34
N SER A 165 10.65 -15.79 -8.52
CA SER A 165 9.59 -16.39 -9.36
C SER A 165 9.58 -15.79 -10.76
N ASP A 166 9.08 -16.52 -11.77
CA ASP A 166 8.93 -16.05 -13.16
C ASP A 166 8.10 -14.74 -13.21
N SER A 167 7.06 -14.62 -12.40
CA SER A 167 6.25 -13.39 -12.32
C SER A 167 7.03 -12.20 -11.75
N SER A 168 8.00 -12.43 -10.86
CA SER A 168 8.87 -11.39 -10.32
C SER A 168 9.88 -10.92 -11.36
N ASP A 169 10.47 -11.87 -12.06
CA ASP A 169 11.45 -11.62 -13.13
C ASP A 169 10.77 -10.85 -14.28
N ALA A 170 9.58 -11.30 -14.70
CA ALA A 170 8.77 -10.61 -15.70
C ALA A 170 8.45 -9.16 -15.32
N PHE A 171 8.01 -8.93 -14.08
CA PHE A 171 7.66 -7.59 -13.62
C PHE A 171 8.89 -6.66 -13.56
N ILE A 172 10.01 -7.14 -13.01
CA ILE A 172 11.22 -6.32 -12.85
C ILE A 172 11.82 -6.01 -14.21
N LEU A 173 11.87 -6.98 -15.13
CA LEU A 173 12.31 -6.71 -16.49
C LEU A 173 11.37 -5.75 -17.23
N ALA A 174 10.07 -5.85 -17.06
CA ALA A 174 9.10 -4.92 -17.62
C ALA A 174 9.33 -3.46 -17.18
N CYS A 175 9.88 -3.24 -15.99
CA CYS A 175 10.19 -1.90 -15.49
C CYS A 175 11.41 -1.27 -16.20
N VAL A 176 12.32 -2.05 -16.78
CA VAL A 176 13.53 -1.52 -17.45
C VAL A 176 13.22 -0.53 -18.57
N PRO A 177 12.40 -0.88 -19.59
CA PRO A 177 12.05 0.07 -20.65
C PRO A 177 11.28 1.30 -20.12
N VAL A 178 10.51 1.13 -19.04
CA VAL A 178 9.79 2.23 -18.41
C VAL A 178 10.76 3.21 -17.76
N ILE A 179 11.73 2.72 -16.99
CA ILE A 179 12.81 3.55 -16.40
C ILE A 179 13.61 4.23 -17.51
N PHE A 180 13.99 3.50 -18.55
CA PHE A 180 14.71 4.05 -19.70
C PHE A 180 13.93 5.17 -20.38
N PHE A 181 12.61 5.03 -20.53
CA PHE A 181 11.73 6.06 -21.07
C PHE A 181 11.78 7.33 -20.23
N TYR A 182 11.64 7.25 -18.89
CA TYR A 182 11.69 8.43 -18.01
C TYR A 182 13.08 9.08 -18.01
N VAL A 183 14.16 8.32 -18.02
CA VAL A 183 15.52 8.84 -18.12
C VAL A 183 15.74 9.55 -19.47
N THR A 184 15.23 8.99 -20.55
CA THR A 184 15.31 9.60 -21.88
C THR A 184 14.50 10.89 -21.94
N LEU A 185 13.32 10.92 -21.32
CA LEU A 185 12.49 12.12 -21.19
C LEU A 185 13.26 13.22 -20.45
N TRP A 186 13.84 12.90 -19.30
CA TRP A 186 14.67 13.82 -18.53
C TRP A 186 15.87 14.35 -19.31
N ARG A 187 16.56 13.50 -20.08
CA ARG A 187 17.71 13.90 -20.88
C ARG A 187 17.36 14.89 -22.00
N LYS A 188 16.18 14.76 -22.58
CA LYS A 188 15.68 15.63 -23.66
C LYS A 188 15.26 17.01 -23.18
N GLU A 189 14.89 17.16 -21.93
CA GLU A 189 14.46 18.42 -21.37
C GLU A 189 15.65 19.36 -21.07
N LYS A 190 15.37 20.66 -21.01
CA LYS A 190 16.38 21.72 -20.75
C LYS A 190 15.91 22.65 -19.64
N GLY A 191 16.82 23.44 -19.11
CA GLY A 191 16.52 24.50 -18.16
C GLY A 191 15.81 24.03 -16.89
N GLU A 192 14.82 24.76 -16.45
CA GLU A 192 14.04 24.47 -15.22
C GLU A 192 13.23 23.18 -15.30
N ASP A 193 12.73 22.82 -16.50
CA ASP A 193 11.98 21.58 -16.68
C ASP A 193 12.85 20.36 -16.45
N LYS A 194 14.10 20.37 -16.92
CA LYS A 194 15.07 19.30 -16.66
C LYS A 194 15.36 19.15 -15.17
N LYS A 195 15.52 20.28 -14.44
CA LYS A 195 15.74 20.26 -12.99
C LYS A 195 14.54 19.68 -12.26
N GLY A 196 13.33 20.13 -12.62
CA GLY A 196 12.08 19.64 -12.01
C GLY A 196 11.86 18.15 -12.21
N ILE A 197 12.02 17.64 -13.45
CA ILE A 197 11.89 16.22 -13.75
C ILE A 197 12.98 15.41 -13.03
N GLY A 198 14.23 15.91 -13.01
CA GLY A 198 15.31 15.23 -12.29
C GLY A 198 15.05 15.12 -10.79
N ALA A 199 14.49 16.17 -10.16
CA ALA A 199 14.06 16.13 -8.77
C ALA A 199 12.93 15.11 -8.54
N LEU A 200 11.96 15.04 -9.45
CA LEU A 200 10.87 14.04 -9.38
C LEU A 200 11.40 12.63 -9.49
N LEU A 201 12.26 12.32 -10.48
CA LEU A 201 12.82 10.98 -10.65
C LEU A 201 13.66 10.55 -9.44
N PHE A 202 14.41 11.47 -8.83
CA PHE A 202 15.13 11.21 -7.59
C PHE A 202 14.17 10.85 -6.45
N ILE A 203 13.10 11.64 -6.25
CA ILE A 203 12.09 11.36 -5.22
C ILE A 203 11.37 10.03 -5.51
N PHE A 204 11.02 9.73 -6.77
CA PHE A 204 10.38 8.45 -7.14
C PHE A 204 11.26 7.27 -6.76
N ALA A 205 12.57 7.33 -7.10
CA ALA A 205 13.51 6.26 -6.77
C ALA A 205 13.61 6.02 -5.25
N VAL A 206 13.74 7.07 -4.46
CA VAL A 206 13.86 6.94 -3.00
C VAL A 206 12.51 6.55 -2.37
N SER A 207 11.39 6.97 -2.94
CA SER A 207 10.04 6.60 -2.46
C SER A 207 9.73 5.10 -2.63
N ILE A 208 10.43 4.36 -3.50
CA ILE A 208 10.30 2.90 -3.59
C ILE A 208 10.54 2.26 -2.22
N ILE A 209 11.53 2.74 -1.47
CA ILE A 209 11.85 2.24 -0.12
C ILE A 209 10.66 2.46 0.83
N PHE A 210 10.04 3.65 0.80
CA PHE A 210 8.86 3.93 1.59
C PHE A 210 7.70 2.99 1.24
N TRP A 211 7.42 2.81 -0.05
CA TRP A 211 6.34 1.94 -0.51
C TRP A 211 6.61 0.46 -0.22
N THR A 212 7.89 0.05 -0.14
CA THR A 212 8.26 -1.29 0.32
C THR A 212 7.85 -1.51 1.78
N ILE A 213 8.07 -0.51 2.65
CA ILE A 213 7.65 -0.57 4.05
C ILE A 213 6.13 -0.54 4.16
N TYR A 214 5.48 0.35 3.42
CA TYR A 214 4.02 0.45 3.39
C TYR A 214 3.36 -0.90 3.06
N ASN A 215 3.86 -1.58 2.04
CA ASN A 215 3.29 -2.86 1.61
C ASN A 215 3.65 -4.03 2.56
N GLN A 216 4.50 -3.82 3.59
CA GLN A 216 4.64 -4.82 4.68
C GLN A 216 3.34 -4.99 5.47
N ASN A 217 2.44 -4.02 5.45
CA ASN A 217 1.10 -4.14 6.06
C ASN A 217 0.33 -5.36 5.54
N SER A 218 0.44 -5.66 4.25
CA SER A 218 -0.24 -6.80 3.61
C SER A 218 0.69 -8.00 3.36
N THR A 219 1.92 -7.98 3.84
CA THR A 219 2.89 -9.06 3.70
C THR A 219 3.51 -9.41 5.05
N GLY A 220 4.74 -8.99 5.32
CA GLY A 220 5.49 -9.38 6.52
C GLY A 220 4.78 -9.07 7.85
N LEU A 221 4.10 -7.92 7.98
CA LEU A 221 3.37 -7.60 9.22
C LEU A 221 2.09 -8.43 9.38
N THR A 222 1.43 -8.82 8.28
CA THR A 222 0.27 -9.74 8.34
C THR A 222 0.72 -11.14 8.77
N ILE A 223 1.81 -11.67 8.19
CA ILE A 223 2.39 -12.95 8.60
C ILE A 223 2.80 -12.89 10.08
N TRP A 224 3.42 -11.79 10.50
CA TRP A 224 3.79 -11.59 11.91
C TRP A 224 2.56 -11.58 12.83
N ALA A 225 1.51 -10.84 12.45
CA ALA A 225 0.27 -10.78 13.22
C ALA A 225 -0.38 -12.15 13.40
N GLU A 226 -0.35 -12.99 12.37
CA GLU A 226 -0.93 -14.33 12.40
C GLU A 226 -0.10 -15.31 13.20
N SER A 227 1.21 -15.37 12.93
CA SER A 227 2.07 -16.44 13.43
C SER A 227 2.78 -16.11 14.74
N HIS A 228 3.21 -14.85 14.93
CA HIS A 228 4.11 -14.48 16.03
C HIS A 228 3.49 -13.55 17.09
N THR A 229 2.24 -13.11 16.88
CA THR A 229 1.59 -12.17 17.79
C THR A 229 0.60 -12.87 18.70
N ASP A 230 0.63 -12.55 19.98
CA ASP A 230 -0.47 -12.84 20.88
C ASP A 230 -1.65 -11.94 20.51
N ARG A 231 -2.70 -12.57 19.98
CA ARG A 231 -3.93 -11.92 19.54
C ARG A 231 -5.03 -11.98 20.60
N SER A 232 -4.70 -12.37 21.83
CA SER A 232 -5.62 -12.31 22.94
C SER A 232 -6.11 -10.88 23.13
N ILE A 233 -7.38 -10.73 23.49
CA ILE A 233 -7.97 -9.42 23.74
C ILE A 233 -8.26 -9.29 25.23
N PRO A 234 -8.25 -8.05 25.77
CA PRO A 234 -8.64 -7.82 27.15
C PRO A 234 -10.04 -8.32 27.45
N GLN A 235 -10.25 -8.96 28.58
CA GLN A 235 -11.51 -9.60 28.97
C GLN A 235 -12.72 -8.66 28.86
N PHE A 236 -12.57 -7.37 29.15
CA PHE A 236 -13.65 -6.39 29.03
C PHE A 236 -14.08 -6.15 27.58
N MET A 237 -13.26 -6.47 26.59
CA MET A 237 -13.54 -6.35 25.17
C MET A 237 -14.09 -7.65 24.55
N GLU A 238 -13.94 -8.79 25.21
CA GLU A 238 -14.37 -10.07 24.66
C GLU A 238 -15.88 -10.08 24.32
N GLY A 239 -16.74 -9.64 25.25
CA GLY A 239 -18.18 -9.58 25.01
C GLY A 239 -18.56 -8.71 23.82
N PRO A 240 -18.15 -7.44 23.76
CA PRO A 240 -18.40 -6.58 22.60
C PRO A 240 -17.83 -7.14 21.29
N ALA A 241 -16.61 -7.71 21.31
CA ALA A 241 -15.98 -8.25 20.11
C ALA A 241 -16.67 -9.54 19.62
N ASP A 242 -17.12 -10.40 20.53
CA ASP A 242 -17.89 -11.61 20.23
C ASP A 242 -19.26 -11.26 19.65
N ALA A 243 -19.92 -10.25 20.22
CA ALA A 243 -21.22 -9.77 19.73
C ALA A 243 -21.19 -9.26 18.29
N VAL A 244 -20.04 -8.79 17.80
CA VAL A 244 -19.85 -8.35 16.42
C VAL A 244 -19.04 -9.36 15.59
N TYR A 245 -18.88 -10.59 16.05
CA TYR A 245 -18.26 -11.70 15.34
C TYR A 245 -16.83 -11.42 14.83
N THR A 246 -16.05 -10.67 15.57
CA THR A 246 -14.67 -10.32 15.22
C THR A 246 -13.62 -11.21 15.92
N LEU A 247 -14.07 -12.22 16.65
CA LEU A 247 -13.22 -13.19 17.30
C LEU A 247 -13.18 -14.52 16.54
N GLN A 248 -12.05 -15.19 16.66
CA GLN A 248 -11.84 -16.57 16.25
C GLN A 248 -11.75 -17.46 17.49
N ASN A 249 -12.37 -18.63 17.42
CA ASN A 249 -12.20 -19.69 18.40
C ASN A 249 -11.17 -20.68 17.86
N LEU A 250 -10.02 -20.76 18.52
CA LEU A 250 -8.93 -21.66 18.13
C LEU A 250 -8.80 -22.76 19.16
N GLU A 251 -8.79 -24.02 18.70
CA GLU A 251 -8.82 -25.19 19.58
C GLU A 251 -7.43 -25.78 19.80
N THR A 252 -7.14 -26.16 21.06
CA THR A 252 -5.93 -26.91 21.42
C THR A 252 -6.07 -28.41 21.14
N LYS A 253 -7.29 -28.89 20.85
CA LYS A 253 -7.53 -30.30 20.49
C LYS A 253 -6.83 -30.66 19.19
N PRO A 254 -6.26 -31.88 19.10
CA PRO A 254 -5.67 -32.33 17.87
C PRO A 254 -6.66 -32.33 16.71
N GLN A 255 -6.31 -31.66 15.65
CA GLN A 255 -7.02 -31.58 14.37
C GLN A 255 -6.03 -31.75 13.23
N GLN A 256 -6.52 -31.96 12.01
CA GLN A 256 -5.65 -32.07 10.85
C GLN A 256 -5.11 -30.70 10.47
N VAL A 257 -3.80 -30.50 10.65
CA VAL A 257 -3.08 -29.25 10.37
C VAL A 257 -1.88 -29.52 9.47
N ASP A 258 -1.33 -28.47 8.88
CA ASP A 258 -0.06 -28.57 8.16
C ASP A 258 1.07 -28.83 9.14
N SER A 259 1.93 -29.82 8.82
CA SER A 259 3.13 -30.08 9.61
C SER A 259 4.09 -28.90 9.51
N MET A 260 4.61 -28.45 10.64
CA MET A 260 5.57 -27.35 10.72
C MET A 260 6.91 -27.80 11.31
N ASP A 261 7.98 -27.25 10.80
CA ASP A 261 9.32 -27.43 11.37
C ASP A 261 9.54 -26.51 12.59
N SER A 262 10.76 -26.58 13.18
CA SER A 262 11.15 -25.76 14.34
C SER A 262 11.17 -24.25 14.09
N TYR A 263 11.07 -23.81 12.83
CA TYR A 263 11.00 -22.42 12.39
C TYR A 263 9.60 -22.03 11.92
N MET A 264 8.57 -22.86 12.23
CA MET A 264 7.17 -22.66 11.83
C MET A 264 6.97 -22.60 10.30
N ARG A 265 7.83 -23.26 9.53
CA ARG A 265 7.67 -23.40 8.09
C ARG A 265 6.85 -24.66 7.80
N VAL A 266 5.93 -24.56 6.85
CA VAL A 266 5.18 -25.72 6.39
C VAL A 266 6.12 -26.72 5.74
N VAL A 267 6.08 -27.96 6.20
CA VAL A 267 6.85 -29.07 5.62
C VAL A 267 6.08 -29.62 4.43
N THR A 268 6.78 -29.71 3.28
CA THR A 268 6.19 -30.21 2.03
C THR A 268 6.80 -31.55 1.64
N ASP A 269 6.03 -32.36 0.90
CA ASP A 269 6.52 -33.56 0.25
C ASP A 269 7.36 -33.23 -1.01
N ASP A 270 7.90 -34.26 -1.67
CA ASP A 270 8.71 -34.12 -2.89
C ASP A 270 7.92 -33.50 -4.06
N SER A 271 6.60 -33.48 -3.99
CA SER A 271 5.69 -32.87 -4.97
C SER A 271 5.31 -31.42 -4.62
N GLY A 272 5.81 -30.90 -3.48
CA GLY A 272 5.52 -29.55 -3.00
C GLY A 272 4.18 -29.42 -2.26
N HIS A 273 3.47 -30.51 -1.96
CA HIS A 273 2.24 -30.46 -1.17
C HIS A 273 2.54 -30.48 0.33
N ALA A 274 1.77 -29.69 1.10
CA ALA A 274 1.89 -29.66 2.56
C ALA A 274 1.61 -31.02 3.19
N ILE A 275 2.53 -31.49 4.02
CA ILE A 275 2.34 -32.72 4.80
C ILE A 275 1.38 -32.42 5.93
N LYS A 276 0.30 -33.20 6.04
CA LYS A 276 -0.68 -33.05 7.12
C LYS A 276 -0.30 -33.91 8.35
N THR A 277 -0.53 -33.35 9.53
CA THR A 277 -0.35 -34.05 10.82
C THR A 277 -1.53 -33.76 11.75
N MET A 278 -1.65 -34.56 12.82
CA MET A 278 -2.62 -34.27 13.88
C MET A 278 -1.94 -33.42 14.96
N GLY A 279 -2.48 -32.21 15.16
CA GLY A 279 -1.93 -31.26 16.13
C GLY A 279 -2.94 -30.18 16.53
N PRO A 280 -2.61 -29.34 17.51
CA PRO A 280 -3.42 -28.19 17.86
C PRO A 280 -3.46 -27.18 16.69
N ASP A 281 -4.34 -26.18 16.78
CA ASP A 281 -4.33 -25.08 15.82
C ASP A 281 -2.91 -24.46 15.71
N PRO A 282 -2.43 -24.11 14.50
CA PRO A 282 -1.11 -23.52 14.26
C PRO A 282 -0.79 -22.29 15.13
N TYR A 283 -1.81 -21.60 15.60
CA TYR A 283 -1.64 -20.50 16.56
C TYR A 283 -0.88 -20.92 17.81
N PHE A 284 -1.03 -22.16 18.29
CA PHE A 284 -0.39 -22.65 19.51
C PHE A 284 1.04 -23.19 19.29
N ALA A 285 1.51 -23.27 18.04
CA ALA A 285 2.80 -23.88 17.71
C ALA A 285 4.00 -23.21 18.41
N ASN A 286 3.94 -21.90 18.65
CA ASN A 286 4.95 -21.12 19.36
C ASN A 286 4.43 -20.53 20.68
N MET A 287 3.56 -21.25 21.37
CA MET A 287 3.04 -20.87 22.67
C MET A 287 3.36 -21.99 23.69
N PRO A 288 4.05 -21.69 24.79
CA PRO A 288 4.28 -22.66 25.87
C PRO A 288 2.96 -23.27 26.36
N GLN A 289 2.96 -24.58 26.63
CA GLN A 289 1.73 -25.30 27.01
C GLN A 289 1.10 -24.80 28.32
N ASP A 290 1.89 -24.26 29.23
CA ASP A 290 1.42 -23.64 30.48
C ASP A 290 0.63 -22.34 30.23
N GLN A 291 0.74 -21.75 29.05
CA GLN A 291 -0.03 -20.57 28.62
C GLN A 291 -1.29 -20.94 27.83
N TRP A 292 -1.54 -22.23 27.57
CA TRP A 292 -2.72 -22.66 26.84
C TRP A 292 -4.00 -22.47 27.67
N PRO A 293 -5.13 -22.15 27.02
CA PRO A 293 -6.40 -21.96 27.73
C PRO A 293 -6.85 -23.24 28.43
N ALA A 294 -7.21 -23.14 29.71
CA ALA A 294 -7.61 -24.30 30.51
C ALA A 294 -8.86 -25.01 29.95
N ASN A 295 -9.72 -24.30 29.25
CA ASN A 295 -10.92 -24.85 28.59
C ASN A 295 -10.64 -25.43 27.19
N GLY A 296 -9.40 -25.40 26.72
CA GLY A 296 -9.00 -25.92 25.43
C GLY A 296 -9.39 -25.06 24.22
N VAL A 297 -9.91 -23.84 24.41
CA VAL A 297 -10.31 -22.91 23.34
C VAL A 297 -9.80 -21.51 23.66
N ALA A 298 -8.99 -20.94 22.75
CA ALA A 298 -8.60 -19.53 22.82
C ALA A 298 -9.55 -18.68 21.95
N LYS A 299 -10.10 -17.61 22.53
CA LYS A 299 -10.78 -16.55 21.81
C LYS A 299 -9.78 -15.46 21.47
N VAL A 300 -9.50 -15.27 20.18
CA VAL A 300 -8.49 -14.33 19.70
C VAL A 300 -9.07 -13.41 18.63
N GLY A 301 -8.53 -12.19 18.53
CA GLY A 301 -8.89 -11.26 17.47
C GLY A 301 -8.49 -11.78 16.08
N ASN A 302 -9.31 -11.49 15.07
CA ASN A 302 -8.99 -11.81 13.69
C ASN A 302 -7.75 -11.06 13.21
N THR A 303 -6.92 -11.72 12.41
CA THR A 303 -5.68 -11.12 11.86
C THR A 303 -5.97 -9.90 11.00
N GLU A 304 -7.08 -9.88 10.26
CA GLU A 304 -7.49 -8.78 9.39
C GLU A 304 -7.70 -7.45 10.16
N LEU A 305 -8.06 -7.53 11.44
CA LEU A 305 -8.28 -6.34 12.28
C LEU A 305 -7.01 -5.51 12.45
N PHE A 306 -5.84 -6.14 12.43
CA PHE A 306 -4.57 -5.41 12.51
C PHE A 306 -4.37 -4.45 11.35
N GLN A 307 -4.93 -4.74 10.16
CA GLN A 307 -4.89 -3.84 9.03
C GLN A 307 -5.77 -2.59 9.22
N SER A 308 -6.73 -2.59 10.16
CA SER A 308 -7.51 -1.40 10.50
C SER A 308 -6.76 -0.41 11.40
N ILE A 309 -5.65 -0.82 12.01
CA ILE A 309 -4.88 0.03 12.93
C ILE A 309 -4.29 1.24 12.19
N ASN A 310 -3.74 1.04 10.99
CA ASN A 310 -3.18 2.15 10.19
C ASN A 310 -4.25 3.17 9.81
N PRO A 311 -5.39 2.82 9.18
CA PRO A 311 -6.48 3.76 8.91
C PRO A 311 -7.02 4.47 10.15
N PHE A 312 -7.11 3.77 11.29
CA PHE A 312 -7.49 4.39 12.55
C PHE A 312 -6.53 5.51 12.93
N PHE A 313 -5.23 5.24 12.93
CA PHE A 313 -4.23 6.26 13.24
C PHE A 313 -4.19 7.38 12.22
N ILE A 314 -4.48 7.13 10.92
CA ILE A 314 -4.58 8.20 9.92
C ILE A 314 -5.69 9.18 10.32
N VAL A 315 -6.86 8.68 10.66
CA VAL A 315 -8.00 9.53 11.08
C VAL A 315 -7.66 10.30 12.37
N ALA A 316 -7.03 9.64 13.33
CA ALA A 316 -6.67 10.24 14.62
C ALA A 316 -5.51 11.25 14.53
N PHE A 317 -4.46 10.95 13.75
CA PHE A 317 -3.24 11.75 13.73
C PHE A 317 -3.24 12.86 12.66
N THR A 318 -4.04 12.76 11.60
CA THR A 318 -4.10 13.79 10.56
C THR A 318 -4.43 15.18 11.12
N PRO A 319 -5.46 15.38 11.98
CA PRO A 319 -5.73 16.68 12.57
C PRO A 319 -4.55 17.19 13.41
N LEU A 320 -3.91 16.32 14.19
CA LEU A 320 -2.77 16.68 15.05
C LEU A 320 -1.57 17.16 14.22
N LEU A 321 -1.26 16.46 13.13
CA LEU A 321 -0.17 16.84 12.23
C LEU A 321 -0.46 18.14 11.45
N ILE A 322 -1.71 18.35 11.03
CA ILE A 322 -2.13 19.62 10.42
C ILE A 322 -1.91 20.78 11.42
N LEU A 323 -2.34 20.62 12.67
CA LEU A 323 -2.14 21.62 13.72
C LEU A 323 -0.65 21.84 13.99
N PHE A 324 0.16 20.80 14.03
CA PHE A 324 1.62 20.89 14.20
C PHE A 324 2.26 21.67 13.06
N PHE A 325 1.94 21.37 11.79
CA PHE A 325 2.50 22.11 10.66
C PHE A 325 2.04 23.57 10.64
N ALA A 326 0.77 23.84 10.94
CA ALA A 326 0.24 25.20 11.06
C ALA A 326 0.96 26.01 12.17
N TRP A 327 1.20 25.37 13.32
CA TRP A 327 1.96 25.96 14.41
C TRP A 327 3.41 26.30 14.01
N ARG A 328 4.07 25.40 13.24
CA ARG A 328 5.41 25.64 12.69
C ARG A 328 5.44 26.85 11.76
N VAL A 329 4.43 26.98 10.88
CA VAL A 329 4.28 28.14 9.98
C VAL A 329 4.09 29.43 10.77
N LYS A 330 3.19 29.45 11.77
CA LYS A 330 2.98 30.62 12.65
C LYS A 330 4.23 31.07 13.38
N ARG A 331 5.15 30.15 13.66
CA ARG A 331 6.46 30.45 14.29
C ARG A 331 7.54 30.86 13.29
N GLY A 332 7.23 31.08 12.03
CA GLY A 332 8.19 31.42 10.97
C GLY A 332 9.21 30.32 10.64
N LYS A 333 8.94 29.07 11.04
CA LYS A 333 9.81 27.91 10.81
C LYS A 333 9.05 26.80 10.05
N PRO A 334 8.50 27.08 8.87
CA PRO A 334 7.79 26.06 8.10
C PRO A 334 8.72 24.90 7.73
N ILE A 335 8.14 23.69 7.65
CA ILE A 335 8.86 22.52 7.18
C ILE A 335 8.62 22.41 5.67
N SER A 336 9.69 22.41 4.89
CA SER A 336 9.61 22.32 3.44
C SER A 336 9.07 20.95 2.98
N THR A 337 8.52 20.92 1.76
CA THR A 337 8.01 19.68 1.16
C THR A 337 9.09 18.60 1.09
N ALA A 338 10.32 18.95 0.65
CA ALA A 338 11.42 18.00 0.61
C ALA A 338 11.83 17.49 2.00
N SER A 339 11.81 18.37 3.03
CA SER A 339 12.08 17.95 4.42
C SER A 339 11.02 16.98 4.95
N LYS A 340 9.74 17.15 4.59
CA LYS A 340 8.67 16.22 4.99
C LYS A 340 8.91 14.81 4.40
N PHE A 341 9.36 14.71 3.14
CA PHE A 341 9.76 13.44 2.54
C PHE A 341 10.92 12.77 3.28
N ALA A 342 11.95 13.56 3.63
CA ALA A 342 13.08 13.02 4.36
C ALA A 342 12.68 12.49 5.75
N TRP A 343 11.90 13.25 6.49
CA TRP A 343 11.35 12.82 7.79
C TRP A 343 10.44 11.60 7.66
N ALA A 344 9.60 11.54 6.62
CA ALA A 344 8.75 10.39 6.39
C ALA A 344 9.58 9.10 6.31
N LEU A 345 10.65 9.07 5.53
CA LEU A 345 11.51 7.89 5.43
C LEU A 345 12.23 7.54 6.73
N VAL A 346 12.75 8.53 7.46
CA VAL A 346 13.39 8.28 8.76
C VAL A 346 12.39 7.67 9.74
N ILE A 347 11.17 8.24 9.83
CA ILE A 347 10.11 7.76 10.72
C ILE A 347 9.65 6.35 10.28
N ALA A 348 9.54 6.08 8.96
CA ALA A 348 9.26 4.73 8.47
C ALA A 348 10.34 3.73 8.89
N GLY A 349 11.62 4.11 8.81
CA GLY A 349 12.72 3.28 9.31
C GLY A 349 12.64 3.03 10.82
N LEU A 350 12.27 4.05 11.61
CA LEU A 350 12.05 3.89 13.05
C LEU A 350 10.88 2.94 13.35
N SER A 351 9.80 2.96 12.56
CA SER A 351 8.70 2.00 12.72
C SER A 351 9.15 0.55 12.48
N ALA A 352 10.02 0.33 11.49
CA ALA A 352 10.58 -1.00 11.23
C ALA A 352 11.55 -1.46 12.35
N LEU A 353 12.28 -0.53 12.98
CA LEU A 353 13.11 -0.84 14.16
C LEU A 353 12.28 -1.32 15.36
N VAL A 354 11.04 -0.85 15.50
CA VAL A 354 10.13 -1.34 16.56
C VAL A 354 9.92 -2.85 16.40
N MET A 355 9.82 -3.36 15.17
CA MET A 355 9.68 -4.79 14.93
C MET A 355 10.97 -5.57 15.25
N VAL A 356 12.15 -4.96 15.08
CA VAL A 356 13.40 -5.56 15.58
C VAL A 356 13.35 -5.74 17.10
N PHE A 357 12.88 -4.74 17.83
CA PHE A 357 12.69 -4.84 19.29
C PHE A 357 11.60 -5.86 19.65
N ALA A 358 10.54 -5.98 18.85
CA ALA A 358 9.53 -7.03 19.04
C ALA A 358 10.15 -8.43 18.98
N VAL A 359 11.01 -8.70 18.00
CA VAL A 359 11.75 -9.98 17.91
C VAL A 359 12.63 -10.19 19.17
N MET A 360 13.25 -9.14 19.69
CA MET A 360 14.14 -9.21 20.87
C MET A 360 13.40 -9.28 22.20
N SER A 361 12.09 -9.04 22.21
CA SER A 361 11.29 -8.96 23.45
C SER A 361 10.99 -10.33 24.06
N VAL A 362 11.22 -11.41 23.33
CA VAL A 362 11.00 -12.79 23.77
C VAL A 362 12.26 -13.64 23.55
N PRO A 363 12.48 -14.73 24.29
CA PRO A 363 13.64 -15.59 24.13
C PRO A 363 13.77 -16.15 22.71
N SER A 364 12.66 -16.55 22.11
CA SER A 364 12.55 -16.98 20.71
C SER A 364 11.12 -16.78 20.24
N ILE A 365 10.94 -16.17 19.07
CA ILE A 365 9.62 -16.01 18.41
C ILE A 365 9.05 -17.35 17.91
N TYR A 366 9.87 -18.39 17.90
CA TYR A 366 9.48 -19.76 17.50
C TYR A 366 8.98 -20.60 18.67
N THR A 367 9.08 -20.08 19.90
CA THR A 367 8.62 -20.73 21.11
C THR A 367 7.74 -19.82 21.99
N HIS A 368 7.71 -18.53 21.72
CA HIS A 368 6.92 -17.56 22.47
C HIS A 368 6.30 -16.53 21.53
N LYS A 369 5.06 -16.16 21.80
CA LYS A 369 4.40 -15.07 21.08
C LYS A 369 4.82 -13.70 21.60
N THR A 370 4.80 -12.72 20.72
CA THR A 370 5.07 -11.32 21.06
C THR A 370 3.76 -10.57 21.34
N SER A 371 3.83 -9.53 22.16
CA SER A 371 2.66 -8.70 22.44
C SER A 371 2.16 -7.98 21.18
N SER A 372 0.84 -7.90 21.00
CA SER A 372 0.17 -7.11 19.95
C SER A 372 0.51 -5.61 20.00
N MET A 373 0.94 -5.11 21.18
CA MET A 373 1.36 -3.71 21.33
C MET A 373 2.53 -3.32 20.42
N TRP A 374 3.39 -4.25 20.04
CA TRP A 374 4.47 -3.99 19.09
C TRP A 374 3.92 -3.61 17.70
N LEU A 375 2.88 -4.29 17.25
CA LEU A 375 2.19 -3.93 16.00
C LEU A 375 1.49 -2.58 16.12
N PHE A 376 0.77 -2.31 17.23
CA PHE A 376 0.16 -1.00 17.45
C PHE A 376 1.17 0.12 17.40
N LEU A 377 2.31 -0.03 18.04
CA LEU A 377 3.37 0.98 18.03
C LEU A 377 3.98 1.15 16.64
N THR A 378 4.23 0.04 15.94
CA THR A 378 4.74 0.05 14.56
C THR A 378 3.79 0.79 13.63
N TYR A 379 2.50 0.46 13.63
CA TYR A 379 1.49 1.13 12.82
C TYR A 379 1.33 2.60 13.20
N GLY A 380 1.35 2.93 14.49
CA GLY A 380 1.24 4.30 14.96
C GLY A 380 2.39 5.19 14.46
N ILE A 381 3.63 4.74 14.62
CA ILE A 381 4.81 5.46 14.13
C ILE A 381 4.80 5.53 12.59
N PHE A 382 4.50 4.42 11.92
CA PHE A 382 4.46 4.37 10.46
C PHE A 382 3.41 5.32 9.88
N THR A 383 2.24 5.44 10.51
CA THR A 383 1.17 6.35 10.07
C THR A 383 1.61 7.81 10.07
N VAL A 384 2.42 8.24 11.05
CA VAL A 384 3.00 9.60 11.04
C VAL A 384 3.87 9.80 9.79
N SER A 385 4.67 8.81 9.43
CA SER A 385 5.45 8.81 8.20
C SER A 385 4.56 8.93 6.96
N GLU A 386 3.50 8.16 6.90
CA GLU A 386 2.57 8.10 5.77
C GLU A 386 1.87 9.44 5.54
N ILE A 387 1.35 10.09 6.59
CA ILE A 387 0.71 11.41 6.49
C ILE A 387 1.70 12.46 6.00
N CYS A 388 3.00 12.32 6.33
CA CYS A 388 4.04 13.22 5.83
C CYS A 388 4.43 12.98 4.36
N LEU A 389 4.07 11.84 3.75
CA LEU A 389 4.51 11.50 2.39
C LEU A 389 3.34 11.41 1.40
N SER A 390 2.29 10.67 1.71
CA SER A 390 1.27 10.28 0.73
C SER A 390 0.50 11.45 0.11
N PRO A 391 -0.05 12.42 0.87
CA PRO A 391 -0.72 13.57 0.28
C PRO A 391 0.25 14.53 -0.42
N ILE A 392 1.51 14.54 0.02
CA ILE A 392 2.54 15.45 -0.47
C ILE A 392 3.12 14.99 -1.81
N GLY A 393 3.19 13.68 -2.07
CA GLY A 393 3.75 13.14 -3.30
C GLY A 393 3.05 13.62 -4.55
N LEU A 394 1.73 13.52 -4.57
CA LEU A 394 0.92 14.02 -5.70
C LEU A 394 1.04 15.52 -5.88
N SER A 395 1.04 16.29 -4.78
CA SER A 395 1.27 17.74 -4.80
C SER A 395 2.65 18.07 -5.35
N PHE A 396 3.68 17.36 -4.95
CA PHE A 396 5.05 17.57 -5.42
C PHE A 396 5.19 17.33 -6.92
N VAL A 397 4.55 16.27 -7.44
CA VAL A 397 4.49 16.02 -8.89
C VAL A 397 3.79 17.17 -9.61
N SER A 398 2.65 17.62 -9.11
CA SER A 398 1.88 18.71 -9.74
C SER A 398 2.62 20.05 -9.74
N LYS A 399 3.48 20.30 -8.74
CA LYS A 399 4.29 21.51 -8.61
C LYS A 399 5.51 21.50 -9.54
N LEU A 400 6.18 20.34 -9.70
CA LEU A 400 7.46 20.27 -10.41
C LEU A 400 7.36 19.78 -11.85
N ALA A 401 6.34 19.01 -12.20
CA ALA A 401 6.17 18.54 -13.56
C ALA A 401 5.82 19.70 -14.52
N PRO A 402 6.42 19.76 -15.73
CA PRO A 402 5.91 20.61 -16.79
C PRO A 402 4.44 20.28 -17.05
N GLN A 403 3.61 21.30 -17.33
CA GLN A 403 2.16 21.11 -17.52
C GLN A 403 1.84 20.02 -18.56
N ARG A 404 2.61 19.96 -19.65
CA ARG A 404 2.48 18.95 -20.73
C ARG A 404 2.84 17.53 -20.30
N LEU A 405 3.61 17.35 -19.22
CA LEU A 405 4.09 16.06 -18.73
C LEU A 405 3.49 15.66 -17.38
N THR A 406 2.61 16.48 -16.80
CA THR A 406 2.07 16.24 -15.45
C THR A 406 1.41 14.88 -15.31
N ALA A 407 0.55 14.50 -16.25
CA ALA A 407 -0.11 13.17 -16.20
C ALA A 407 0.89 12.01 -16.30
N LEU A 408 1.94 12.19 -17.12
CA LEU A 408 2.99 11.19 -17.28
C LEU A 408 3.82 11.08 -15.99
N MET A 409 4.18 12.20 -15.37
CA MET A 409 4.89 12.20 -14.07
C MET A 409 4.04 11.63 -12.93
N MET A 410 2.72 11.85 -12.94
CA MET A 410 1.80 11.16 -12.02
C MET A 410 1.85 9.64 -12.21
N GLY A 411 1.91 9.16 -13.48
CA GLY A 411 2.16 7.76 -13.78
C GLY A 411 3.47 7.25 -13.16
N GLY A 412 4.55 8.04 -13.26
CA GLY A 412 5.84 7.73 -12.62
C GLY A 412 5.77 7.58 -11.10
N TRP A 413 4.98 8.41 -10.43
CA TRP A 413 4.72 8.28 -9.00
C TRP A 413 4.05 6.93 -8.66
N PHE A 414 3.03 6.52 -9.42
CA PHE A 414 2.38 5.23 -9.20
C PHE A 414 3.26 4.03 -9.55
N ILE A 415 4.21 4.18 -10.49
CA ILE A 415 5.22 3.15 -10.77
C ILE A 415 6.12 2.95 -9.55
N SER A 416 6.53 4.03 -8.86
CA SER A 416 7.32 3.88 -7.61
C SER A 416 6.56 3.11 -6.53
N THR A 417 5.24 3.34 -6.43
CA THR A 417 4.35 2.57 -5.54
C THR A 417 4.30 1.08 -5.92
N SER A 418 4.13 0.79 -7.21
CA SER A 418 4.07 -0.59 -7.72
C SER A 418 5.40 -1.33 -7.54
N LEU A 419 6.52 -0.66 -7.80
CA LEU A 419 7.86 -1.20 -7.54
C LEU A 419 8.07 -1.52 -6.06
N GLY A 420 7.69 -0.59 -5.17
CA GLY A 420 7.76 -0.84 -3.73
C GLY A 420 6.91 -2.04 -3.29
N GLY A 421 5.70 -2.17 -3.84
CA GLY A 421 4.84 -3.34 -3.59
C GLY A 421 5.48 -4.65 -4.06
N LYS A 422 6.12 -4.64 -5.24
CA LYS A 422 6.82 -5.84 -5.75
C LYS A 422 8.03 -6.20 -4.89
N VAL A 423 8.84 -5.21 -4.49
CA VAL A 423 9.97 -5.44 -3.58
C VAL A 423 9.49 -6.01 -2.24
N ALA A 424 8.38 -5.48 -1.70
CA ALA A 424 7.77 -6.03 -0.48
C ALA A 424 7.36 -7.50 -0.66
N GLY A 425 6.75 -7.86 -1.81
CA GLY A 425 6.40 -9.24 -2.13
C GLY A 425 7.62 -10.16 -2.25
N VAL A 426 8.69 -9.71 -2.92
CA VAL A 426 9.96 -10.46 -3.00
C VAL A 426 10.60 -10.62 -1.62
N MET A 427 10.53 -9.61 -0.77
CA MET A 427 10.99 -9.74 0.61
C MET A 427 10.12 -10.74 1.40
N ALA A 428 8.81 -10.72 1.20
CA ALA A 428 7.92 -11.67 1.86
C ALA A 428 8.17 -13.11 1.41
N SER A 429 8.52 -13.37 0.15
CA SER A 429 8.90 -14.71 -0.31
C SER A 429 10.20 -15.22 0.34
N SER A 430 11.04 -14.32 0.86
CA SER A 430 12.23 -14.67 1.62
C SER A 430 11.95 -14.90 3.12
N TRP A 431 10.69 -14.73 3.57
CA TRP A 431 10.32 -14.81 4.98
C TRP A 431 10.74 -16.15 5.59
N ASP A 432 10.42 -17.27 4.95
CA ASP A 432 10.69 -18.61 5.47
C ASP A 432 12.19 -18.95 5.46
N SER A 433 12.97 -18.40 4.53
CA SER A 433 14.42 -18.61 4.46
C SER A 433 15.20 -17.76 5.48
N MET A 434 14.65 -16.64 5.94
CA MET A 434 15.26 -15.77 6.95
C MET A 434 14.88 -16.19 8.36
N HIS A 435 15.67 -17.07 8.99
CA HIS A 435 15.40 -17.53 10.35
C HIS A 435 15.46 -16.42 11.39
N ASP A 436 16.37 -15.47 11.26
CA ASP A 436 16.46 -14.30 12.12
C ASP A 436 15.64 -13.13 11.56
N LYS A 437 14.43 -12.91 12.07
CA LYS A 437 13.53 -11.84 11.64
C LYS A 437 14.06 -10.44 11.99
N ARG A 438 15.07 -10.32 12.87
CA ARG A 438 15.77 -9.03 13.10
C ARG A 438 16.46 -8.55 11.84
N ILE A 439 17.00 -9.46 11.03
CA ILE A 439 17.61 -9.13 9.74
C ILE A 439 16.55 -8.62 8.77
N PHE A 440 15.40 -9.28 8.68
CA PHE A 440 14.30 -8.88 7.81
C PHE A 440 13.86 -7.43 8.06
N PHE A 441 13.50 -7.10 9.31
CA PHE A 441 13.07 -5.75 9.67
C PHE A 441 14.24 -4.76 9.72
N GLY A 442 15.44 -5.21 10.10
CA GLY A 442 16.64 -4.38 10.18
C GLY A 442 17.09 -3.84 8.82
N VAL A 443 17.08 -4.68 7.78
CA VAL A 443 17.43 -4.25 6.41
C VAL A 443 16.48 -3.16 5.94
N ILE A 444 15.16 -3.34 6.16
CA ILE A 444 14.14 -2.35 5.82
C ILE A 444 14.39 -1.04 6.57
N ALA A 445 14.64 -1.12 7.89
CA ALA A 445 14.88 0.03 8.74
C ALA A 445 16.11 0.84 8.29
N VAL A 446 17.22 0.15 8.06
CA VAL A 446 18.47 0.78 7.61
C VAL A 446 18.29 1.42 6.24
N ALA A 447 17.68 0.72 5.29
CA ALA A 447 17.42 1.26 3.95
C ALA A 447 16.56 2.53 4.00
N ALA A 448 15.52 2.56 4.84
CA ALA A 448 14.66 3.72 4.99
C ALA A 448 15.39 4.91 5.64
N ILE A 449 16.14 4.68 6.70
CA ILE A 449 16.91 5.75 7.36
C ILE A 449 17.94 6.33 6.40
N LEU A 450 18.69 5.48 5.69
CA LEU A 450 19.66 5.92 4.67
C LEU A 450 18.98 6.69 3.54
N GLY A 451 17.81 6.24 3.06
CA GLY A 451 16.99 6.96 2.09
C GLY A 451 16.58 8.34 2.57
N GLY A 452 16.14 8.45 3.84
CA GLY A 452 15.82 9.73 4.48
C GLY A 452 17.02 10.66 4.60
N LEU A 453 18.17 10.14 5.03
CA LEU A 453 19.41 10.90 5.10
C LEU A 453 19.90 11.37 3.72
N LEU A 454 19.73 10.55 2.70
CA LEU A 454 20.02 10.89 1.31
C LEU A 454 19.15 12.09 0.84
N ILE A 455 17.84 12.08 1.14
CA ILE A 455 16.97 13.22 0.85
C ILE A 455 17.41 14.44 1.67
N PHE A 456 17.75 14.30 2.97
CA PHE A 456 18.22 15.40 3.79
C PHE A 456 19.46 16.08 3.19
N SER A 457 20.39 15.32 2.65
CA SER A 457 21.59 15.86 1.98
C SER A 457 21.26 16.71 0.77
N ARG A 458 20.07 16.54 0.16
CA ARG A 458 19.61 17.25 -1.05
C ARG A 458 18.48 18.24 -0.80
N VAL A 459 17.99 18.39 0.44
CA VAL A 459 16.84 19.26 0.76
C VAL A 459 17.05 20.69 0.25
N LYS A 460 18.22 21.30 0.50
CA LYS A 460 18.49 22.68 0.03
C LYS A 460 18.36 22.82 -1.49
N SER A 461 18.84 21.83 -2.25
CA SER A 461 18.75 21.82 -3.72
C SER A 461 17.32 21.61 -4.19
N LEU A 462 16.59 20.68 -3.56
CA LEU A 462 15.19 20.39 -3.88
C LEU A 462 14.29 21.61 -3.57
N ASP A 463 14.46 22.22 -2.40
CA ASP A 463 13.71 23.40 -1.99
C ASP A 463 13.96 24.58 -2.94
N LYS A 464 15.20 24.75 -3.42
CA LYS A 464 15.52 25.76 -4.44
C LYS A 464 14.76 25.51 -5.73
N ILE A 465 14.75 24.26 -6.24
CA ILE A 465 14.04 23.90 -7.47
C ILE A 465 12.52 24.13 -7.31
N VAL A 466 11.95 23.78 -6.15
CA VAL A 466 10.53 24.03 -5.86
C VAL A 466 10.26 25.54 -5.85
N LYS A 467 11.08 26.31 -5.13
CA LYS A 467 10.91 27.76 -5.01
C LYS A 467 11.04 28.47 -6.35
N ASP A 468 12.02 28.10 -7.17
CA ASP A 468 12.25 28.71 -8.49
C ASP A 468 11.01 28.48 -9.40
N LYS A 469 10.33 27.36 -9.24
CA LYS A 469 9.17 26.98 -10.08
C LYS A 469 7.81 27.43 -9.54
N THR A 470 7.64 27.58 -8.22
CA THR A 470 6.34 27.87 -7.57
C THR A 470 6.31 29.16 -6.77
N GLY A 471 7.44 29.80 -6.57
CA GLY A 471 7.58 30.97 -5.70
C GLY A 471 7.71 30.65 -4.20
N SER A 472 7.46 29.40 -3.78
CA SER A 472 7.55 28.97 -2.38
C SER A 472 8.09 27.54 -2.27
N ALA A 473 8.90 27.26 -1.27
CA ALA A 473 9.40 25.92 -0.95
C ALA A 473 8.45 25.11 -0.02
N VAL A 474 7.32 25.68 0.36
CA VAL A 474 6.35 25.12 1.34
C VAL A 474 5.06 24.73 0.66
#